data_632fdcf65aed0855ccd190e4b6e55238
#
_entry.id   632fdcf65aed0855ccd190e4b6e55238
#
_cell.length_a   1.000
_cell.length_b   1.000
_cell.length_c   1.000
_cell.angle_alpha   90.00
_cell.angle_beta   90.00
_cell.angle_gamma   90.00
#
_symmetry.space_group_name_H-M   'P 1'
#
loop_
_entity.id
_entity.type
_entity.pdbx_description
1 polymer ?
#
loop_
_entity_poly.entity_id
_entity_poly.type
_entity_poly.pdbx_seq_one_letter_code
_entity_poly.pdbx_strand_id
1 'polypeptide(L)'
;MPTSTAEQTVHTLEVRKTEEIMAPIDIVFETILEQMGPYNETPDGVSLKMKLEPWPGGRWFRDFENNTGHFWGHVQAIKPPSLLEICGPLFMSYPAVSNVQYRLTEEGGVTRVEFCHQAIGLIPAELRDGVNVNKGWGSLLTRVHEAAVRRFKA
;
A
#
# COMPACT_ATOMS: atom_id res chain seq x y z
N MET A 1 24.32 -8.18 -34.89
CA MET A 1 22.94 -8.49 -34.45
C MET A 1 22.05 -7.27 -34.65
N PRO A 2 20.96 -7.41 -35.35
CA PRO A 2 20.02 -6.29 -35.40
C PRO A 2 19.40 -6.06 -34.03
N THR A 3 19.25 -4.79 -33.66
CA THR A 3 18.53 -4.41 -32.45
C THR A 3 17.05 -4.37 -32.77
N SER A 4 16.26 -5.04 -31.97
CA SER A 4 14.81 -5.01 -32.09
C SER A 4 14.24 -3.94 -31.18
N THR A 5 13.43 -3.04 -31.73
CA THR A 5 12.71 -2.03 -30.96
C THR A 5 11.22 -2.39 -31.01
N ALA A 6 10.62 -2.57 -29.85
CA ALA A 6 9.19 -2.81 -29.72
C ALA A 6 8.49 -1.56 -29.23
N GLU A 7 7.36 -1.24 -29.82
CA GLU A 7 6.48 -0.20 -29.30
C GLU A 7 5.79 -0.72 -28.05
N GLN A 8 5.70 0.15 -27.04
CA GLN A 8 5.04 -0.16 -25.78
C GLN A 8 3.97 0.88 -25.52
N THR A 9 2.87 0.44 -24.92
CA THR A 9 1.73 1.30 -24.63
C THR A 9 1.68 1.61 -23.15
N VAL A 10 1.53 2.90 -22.84
CA VAL A 10 1.30 3.35 -21.47
C VAL A 10 -0.12 2.97 -21.06
N HIS A 11 -0.23 2.40 -19.88
CA HIS A 11 -1.51 2.00 -19.29
C HIS A 11 -1.69 2.61 -17.93
N THR A 12 -2.92 2.60 -17.44
CA THR A 12 -3.26 3.01 -16.08
C THR A 12 -3.84 1.84 -15.32
N LEU A 13 -3.73 1.92 -13.99
CA LEU A 13 -4.31 0.96 -13.06
C LEU A 13 -4.96 1.76 -11.94
N GLU A 14 -6.15 1.36 -11.50
CA GLU A 14 -6.81 1.98 -10.35
C GLU A 14 -7.49 0.92 -9.51
N VAL A 15 -7.21 0.96 -8.20
CA VAL A 15 -7.90 0.15 -7.20
C VAL A 15 -8.44 1.09 -6.14
N ARG A 16 -9.75 1.05 -5.90
CA ARG A 16 -10.41 1.83 -4.85
C ARG A 16 -11.12 0.89 -3.90
N LYS A 17 -10.96 1.14 -2.60
CA LYS A 17 -11.62 0.37 -1.56
C LYS A 17 -12.06 1.29 -0.44
N THR A 18 -13.14 0.93 0.22
CA THR A 18 -13.62 1.60 1.43
C THR A 18 -13.79 0.54 2.49
N GLU A 19 -13.32 0.83 3.71
CA GLU A 19 -13.46 -0.05 4.85
C GLU A 19 -13.99 0.76 6.02
N GLU A 20 -14.97 0.21 6.74
CA GLU A 20 -15.48 0.83 7.96
C GLU A 20 -15.07 -0.03 9.15
N ILE A 21 -14.35 0.56 10.09
CA ILE A 21 -13.72 -0.15 11.20
C ILE A 21 -14.23 0.41 12.51
N MET A 22 -14.76 -0.46 13.37
CA MET A 22 -15.25 -0.07 14.69
C MET A 22 -14.10 0.10 15.69
N ALA A 23 -13.31 1.12 15.47
CA ALA A 23 -12.19 1.51 16.31
C ALA A 23 -11.88 2.99 16.09
N PRO A 24 -11.26 3.66 17.09
CA PRO A 24 -10.86 5.07 16.95
C PRO A 24 -9.86 5.29 15.81
N ILE A 25 -9.92 6.47 15.22
CA ILE A 25 -9.12 6.83 14.04
C ILE A 25 -7.60 6.72 14.30
N ASP A 26 -7.13 7.10 15.46
CA ASP A 26 -5.71 7.01 15.78
C ASP A 26 -5.22 5.56 15.89
N ILE A 27 -6.05 4.65 16.40
CA ILE A 27 -5.73 3.22 16.45
C ILE A 27 -5.69 2.64 15.04
N VAL A 28 -6.66 3.00 14.20
CA VAL A 28 -6.71 2.54 12.81
C VAL A 28 -5.50 3.03 12.03
N PHE A 29 -5.14 4.32 12.18
CA PHE A 29 -3.99 4.88 11.47
C PHE A 29 -2.68 4.20 11.86
N GLU A 30 -2.45 4.02 13.16
CA GLU A 30 -1.27 3.29 13.66
C GLU A 30 -1.22 1.86 13.11
N THR A 31 -2.36 1.19 13.07
CA THR A 31 -2.47 -0.16 12.55
C THR A 31 -2.13 -0.21 11.06
N ILE A 32 -2.55 0.80 10.29
CA ILE A 32 -2.16 0.90 8.88
C ILE A 32 -0.64 0.98 8.75
N LEU A 33 0.01 1.84 9.54
CA LEU A 33 1.47 1.97 9.49
C LEU A 33 2.17 0.64 9.80
N GLU A 34 1.66 -0.11 10.77
CA GLU A 34 2.24 -1.41 11.13
C GLU A 34 2.01 -2.47 10.05
N GLN A 35 0.81 -2.52 9.48
CA GLN A 35 0.50 -3.50 8.43
C GLN A 35 1.18 -3.16 7.11
N MET A 36 1.43 -1.89 6.84
CA MET A 36 2.24 -1.47 5.69
C MET A 36 3.72 -1.73 5.94
N GLY A 37 4.14 -1.72 7.20
CA GLY A 37 5.52 -1.88 7.64
C GLY A 37 5.84 -3.33 8.06
N PRO A 38 6.31 -3.53 9.29
CA PRO A 38 6.87 -4.82 9.71
C PRO A 38 5.90 -5.99 9.71
N TYR A 39 4.60 -5.73 9.80
CA TYR A 39 3.59 -6.79 9.79
C TYR A 39 3.01 -7.07 8.40
N ASN A 40 3.56 -6.43 7.37
CA ASN A 40 3.08 -6.66 6.00
C ASN A 40 3.40 -8.08 5.55
N GLU A 41 2.41 -8.71 4.92
CA GLU A 41 2.53 -10.07 4.44
C GLU A 41 1.71 -10.28 3.17
N THR A 42 2.02 -11.36 2.46
CA THR A 42 1.22 -11.79 1.32
C THR A 42 -0.13 -12.32 1.80
N PRO A 43 -1.13 -12.46 0.90
CA PRO A 43 -2.38 -13.13 1.27
C PRO A 43 -2.21 -14.53 1.85
N ASP A 44 -1.11 -15.21 1.52
CA ASP A 44 -0.78 -16.53 2.03
C ASP A 44 -0.05 -16.50 3.39
N GLY A 45 0.16 -15.31 3.97
CA GLY A 45 0.77 -15.17 5.28
C GLY A 45 2.30 -15.17 5.30
N VAL A 46 2.94 -14.97 4.13
CA VAL A 46 4.40 -14.86 4.06
C VAL A 46 4.83 -13.42 4.29
N SER A 47 5.71 -13.19 5.27
CA SER A 47 6.22 -11.86 5.58
C SER A 47 6.89 -11.22 4.37
N LEU A 48 6.53 -9.98 4.09
CA LEU A 48 7.18 -9.21 3.03
C LEU A 48 8.43 -8.47 3.51
N LYS A 49 8.71 -8.52 4.82
CA LYS A 49 9.88 -7.88 5.43
C LYS A 49 9.98 -6.40 5.08
N MET A 50 8.83 -5.71 5.17
CA MET A 50 8.74 -4.29 4.85
C MET A 50 9.24 -3.43 6.01
N LYS A 51 9.76 -2.27 5.66
CA LYS A 51 10.02 -1.16 6.57
C LYS A 51 9.35 0.08 6.02
N LEU A 52 8.79 0.86 6.92
CA LEU A 52 8.15 2.13 6.58
C LEU A 52 8.66 3.19 7.54
N GLU A 53 9.24 4.24 6.98
CA GLU A 53 9.69 5.41 7.73
C GLU A 53 8.57 6.46 7.71
N PRO A 54 7.84 6.67 8.81
CA PRO A 54 6.57 7.42 8.79
C PRO A 54 6.76 8.93 8.92
N TRP A 55 7.48 9.52 7.97
CA TRP A 55 7.69 10.98 7.86
C TRP A 55 7.82 11.37 6.39
N PRO A 56 7.63 12.66 6.03
CA PRO A 56 7.75 13.08 4.63
C PRO A 56 9.12 12.74 4.07
N GLY A 57 9.14 12.09 2.92
CA GLY A 57 10.36 11.60 2.30
C GLY A 57 10.84 10.26 2.85
N GLY A 58 10.19 9.72 3.88
CA GLY A 58 10.52 8.41 4.44
C GLY A 58 10.38 7.31 3.40
N ARG A 59 11.14 6.25 3.56
CA ARG A 59 11.16 5.14 2.60
C ARG A 59 10.18 4.04 2.99
N TRP A 60 9.66 3.37 1.99
CA TRP A 60 8.88 2.15 2.13
C TRP A 60 9.51 1.10 1.24
N PHE A 61 10.05 0.03 1.85
CA PHE A 61 10.88 -0.92 1.11
C PHE A 61 10.93 -2.28 1.79
N ARG A 62 11.23 -3.31 1.00
CA ARG A 62 11.54 -4.64 1.52
C ARG A 62 13.03 -4.67 1.88
N ASP A 63 13.31 -5.08 3.10
CA ASP A 63 14.68 -5.15 3.61
C ASP A 63 15.10 -6.61 3.76
N PHE A 64 16.03 -7.03 2.91
CA PHE A 64 16.62 -8.37 2.99
C PHE A 64 17.97 -8.37 3.70
N GLU A 65 18.30 -7.24 4.35
CA GLU A 65 19.55 -7.02 5.06
C GLU A 65 20.77 -6.91 4.13
N ASN A 66 21.89 -6.44 4.68
CA ASN A 66 23.15 -6.29 3.95
C ASN A 66 23.02 -5.46 2.66
N ASN A 67 22.22 -4.39 2.70
CA ASN A 67 21.95 -3.50 1.56
C ASN A 67 21.32 -4.22 0.37
N THR A 68 20.57 -5.28 0.62
CA THR A 68 19.75 -5.96 -0.39
C THR A 68 18.27 -5.76 -0.08
N GLY A 69 17.45 -5.75 -1.10
CA GLY A 69 16.01 -5.57 -0.92
C GLY A 69 15.34 -4.99 -2.16
N HIS A 70 14.15 -4.41 -1.93
CA HIS A 70 13.35 -3.85 -3.01
C HIS A 70 12.67 -2.56 -2.54
N PHE A 71 13.03 -1.45 -3.15
CA PHE A 71 12.44 -0.15 -2.84
C PHE A 71 11.06 -0.02 -3.49
N TRP A 72 10.05 0.34 -2.68
CA TRP A 72 8.67 0.48 -3.16
C TRP A 72 8.20 1.93 -3.25
N GLY A 73 8.71 2.83 -2.44
CA GLY A 73 8.31 4.21 -2.55
C GLY A 73 8.75 5.10 -1.40
N HIS A 74 8.32 6.36 -1.49
CA HIS A 74 8.51 7.36 -0.45
C HIS A 74 7.18 7.84 0.09
N VAL A 75 7.14 8.17 1.36
CA VAL A 75 6.02 8.91 1.94
C VAL A 75 6.02 10.30 1.32
N GLN A 76 4.97 10.61 0.56
CA GLN A 76 4.81 11.92 -0.07
C GLN A 76 4.14 12.90 0.88
N ALA A 77 3.08 12.44 1.55
CA ALA A 77 2.37 13.23 2.53
C ALA A 77 1.90 12.33 3.68
N ILE A 78 2.01 12.84 4.88
CA ILE A 78 1.51 12.15 6.06
C ILE A 78 0.96 13.17 7.05
N LYS A 79 -0.26 12.93 7.51
CA LYS A 79 -0.93 13.76 8.50
C LYS A 79 -1.71 12.85 9.44
N PRO A 80 -1.04 12.32 10.49
CA PRO A 80 -1.74 11.45 11.42
C PRO A 80 -2.88 12.20 12.12
N PRO A 81 -4.04 11.57 12.31
CA PRO A 81 -4.39 10.21 11.92
C PRO A 81 -5.23 10.12 10.64
N SER A 82 -5.21 11.14 9.78
CA SER A 82 -6.16 11.28 8.68
C SER A 82 -5.63 10.99 7.28
N LEU A 83 -4.31 11.04 7.07
CA LEU A 83 -3.76 10.92 5.72
C LEU A 83 -2.42 10.21 5.71
N LEU A 84 -2.29 9.24 4.80
CA LEU A 84 -1.00 8.67 4.39
C LEU A 84 -1.00 8.57 2.86
N GLU A 85 0.02 9.14 2.24
CA GLU A 85 0.19 9.11 0.79
C GLU A 85 1.60 8.67 0.46
N ILE A 86 1.72 7.65 -0.38
CA ILE A 86 3.00 7.06 -0.79
C ILE A 86 3.11 7.10 -2.32
N CYS A 87 4.28 7.45 -2.82
CA CYS A 87 4.55 7.53 -4.25
C CYS A 87 5.80 6.71 -4.58
N GLY A 88 5.73 5.91 -5.64
CA GLY A 88 6.87 5.12 -6.09
C GLY A 88 6.47 3.97 -7.00
N PRO A 89 7.43 3.10 -7.34
CA PRO A 89 7.16 1.96 -8.22
C PRO A 89 6.35 0.86 -7.55
N LEU A 90 6.32 0.81 -6.23
CA LEU A 90 5.75 -0.24 -5.39
C LEU A 90 6.38 -1.60 -5.73
N PHE A 91 5.56 -2.64 -5.85
CA PHE A 91 6.02 -3.99 -6.17
C PHE A 91 6.37 -4.18 -7.64
N MET A 92 6.21 -3.14 -8.46
CA MET A 92 6.43 -3.22 -9.90
C MET A 92 7.89 -2.94 -10.26
N SER A 93 8.52 -3.86 -10.95
CA SER A 93 9.86 -3.67 -11.51
C SER A 93 9.76 -3.31 -12.99
N TYR A 94 8.85 -2.38 -13.29
CA TYR A 94 8.60 -1.87 -14.64
C TYR A 94 8.69 -0.35 -14.63
N PRO A 95 8.85 0.28 -15.82
CA PRO A 95 8.76 1.74 -15.91
C PRO A 95 7.35 2.25 -15.62
N ALA A 96 7.00 2.30 -14.36
CA ALA A 96 5.68 2.73 -13.88
C ALA A 96 5.83 3.45 -12.55
N VAL A 97 4.89 4.35 -12.27
CA VAL A 97 4.83 5.07 -11.01
C VAL A 97 3.44 4.93 -10.43
N SER A 98 3.38 4.76 -9.11
CA SER A 98 2.13 4.62 -8.37
C SER A 98 1.95 5.74 -7.35
N ASN A 99 0.70 6.01 -7.03
CA ASN A 99 0.29 6.83 -5.90
C ASN A 99 -0.68 5.99 -5.06
N VAL A 100 -0.37 5.86 -3.78
CA VAL A 100 -1.22 5.15 -2.82
C VAL A 100 -1.70 6.15 -1.78
N GLN A 101 -2.99 6.18 -1.52
CA GLN A 101 -3.57 7.08 -0.52
C GLN A 101 -4.47 6.32 0.45
N TYR A 102 -4.30 6.63 1.72
CA TYR A 102 -5.23 6.28 2.80
C TYR A 102 -5.78 7.58 3.38
N ARG A 103 -7.09 7.76 3.30
CA ARG A 103 -7.79 8.89 3.91
C ARG A 103 -8.76 8.36 4.95
N LEU A 104 -8.66 8.87 6.17
CA LEU A 104 -9.43 8.39 7.30
C LEU A 104 -10.31 9.51 7.87
N THR A 105 -11.56 9.14 8.18
CA THR A 105 -12.48 9.99 8.92
C THR A 105 -13.15 9.14 9.99
N GLU A 106 -13.51 9.77 11.10
CA GLU A 106 -14.19 9.07 12.19
C GLU A 106 -15.53 9.74 12.48
N GLU A 107 -16.54 8.92 12.69
CA GLU A 107 -17.86 9.38 13.07
C GLU A 107 -18.53 8.31 13.95
N GLY A 108 -18.96 8.71 15.15
CA GLY A 108 -19.66 7.81 16.05
C GLY A 108 -18.87 6.58 16.48
N GLY A 109 -17.54 6.71 16.62
CA GLY A 109 -16.67 5.59 17.03
C GLY A 109 -16.30 4.64 15.90
N VAL A 110 -16.72 4.96 14.66
CA VAL A 110 -16.40 4.16 13.47
C VAL A 110 -15.44 4.97 12.59
N THR A 111 -14.34 4.36 12.21
CA THR A 111 -13.38 4.96 11.28
C THR A 111 -13.63 4.45 9.87
N ARG A 112 -13.83 5.39 8.96
CA ARG A 112 -13.94 5.09 7.53
C ARG A 112 -12.58 5.29 6.89
N VAL A 113 -12.08 4.23 6.27
CA VAL A 113 -10.82 4.24 5.51
C VAL A 113 -11.16 4.26 4.03
N GLU A 114 -10.74 5.31 3.35
CA GLU A 114 -10.83 5.38 1.89
C GLU A 114 -9.44 5.14 1.33
N PHE A 115 -9.30 4.05 0.59
CA PHE A 115 -8.05 3.60 -0.01
C PHE A 115 -8.09 3.78 -1.51
N CYS A 116 -6.99 4.27 -2.08
CA CYS A 116 -6.83 4.34 -3.53
C CYS A 116 -5.39 4.04 -3.93
N HIS A 117 -5.22 3.13 -4.88
CA HIS A 117 -3.97 2.90 -5.58
C HIS A 117 -4.17 3.20 -7.05
N GLN A 118 -3.45 4.21 -7.54
CA GLN A 118 -3.43 4.56 -8.95
C GLN A 118 -2.00 4.41 -9.47
N ALA A 119 -1.86 3.89 -10.69
CA ALA A 119 -0.57 3.74 -11.34
C ALA A 119 -0.66 4.09 -12.81
N ILE A 120 0.46 4.53 -13.38
CA ILE A 120 0.60 4.83 -14.79
C ILE A 120 1.98 4.40 -15.26
N GLY A 121 2.04 3.79 -16.45
CA GLY A 121 3.30 3.40 -17.05
C GLY A 121 3.17 2.16 -17.91
N LEU A 122 4.29 1.49 -18.12
CA LEU A 122 4.36 0.28 -18.92
C LEU A 122 3.96 -0.93 -18.08
N ILE A 123 2.67 -1.00 -17.76
CA ILE A 123 2.12 -2.00 -16.84
C ILE A 123 1.74 -3.25 -17.65
N PRO A 124 2.29 -4.43 -17.30
CA PRO A 124 1.96 -5.66 -18.02
C PRO A 124 0.51 -6.10 -17.82
N ALA A 125 -0.01 -6.85 -18.78
CA ALA A 125 -1.41 -7.26 -18.82
C ALA A 125 -1.87 -7.98 -17.55
N GLU A 126 -1.04 -8.84 -16.98
CA GLU A 126 -1.37 -9.61 -15.77
C GLU A 126 -1.57 -8.74 -14.53
N LEU A 127 -1.01 -7.53 -14.50
CA LEU A 127 -1.26 -6.57 -13.43
C LEU A 127 -2.45 -5.66 -13.75
N ARG A 128 -2.68 -5.38 -15.03
CA ARG A 128 -3.75 -4.47 -15.47
C ARG A 128 -5.16 -5.02 -15.24
N ASP A 129 -5.33 -6.34 -15.25
CA ASP A 129 -6.63 -6.94 -14.93
C ASP A 129 -7.00 -6.74 -13.46
N GLY A 130 -6.02 -6.38 -12.64
CA GLY A 130 -6.23 -5.97 -11.27
C GLY A 130 -6.56 -7.09 -10.28
N VAL A 131 -6.69 -8.32 -10.71
CA VAL A 131 -7.13 -9.41 -9.83
C VAL A 131 -6.17 -9.61 -8.67
N ASN A 132 -4.87 -9.79 -8.94
CA ASN A 132 -3.87 -10.03 -7.91
C ASN A 132 -3.58 -8.77 -7.08
N VAL A 133 -3.53 -7.61 -7.72
CA VAL A 133 -3.31 -6.33 -7.06
C VAL A 133 -4.47 -6.03 -6.10
N ASN A 134 -5.69 -6.22 -6.57
CA ASN A 134 -6.91 -6.03 -5.79
C ASN A 134 -6.94 -6.97 -4.58
N LYS A 135 -6.59 -8.24 -4.78
CA LYS A 135 -6.53 -9.24 -3.71
C LYS A 135 -5.50 -8.89 -2.65
N GLY A 136 -4.34 -8.40 -3.07
CA GLY A 136 -3.28 -7.98 -2.15
C GLY A 136 -3.70 -6.83 -1.25
N TRP A 137 -4.29 -5.78 -1.82
CA TRP A 137 -4.79 -4.64 -1.04
C TRP A 137 -5.97 -5.03 -0.16
N GLY A 138 -6.87 -5.88 -0.66
CA GLY A 138 -7.99 -6.39 0.12
C GLY A 138 -7.52 -7.17 1.34
N SER A 139 -6.52 -8.03 1.18
CA SER A 139 -5.91 -8.79 2.27
C SER A 139 -5.31 -7.85 3.32
N LEU A 140 -4.59 -6.81 2.90
CA LEU A 140 -4.00 -5.84 3.82
C LEU A 140 -5.07 -5.09 4.62
N LEU A 141 -6.12 -4.62 3.95
CA LEU A 141 -7.21 -3.90 4.63
C LEU A 141 -7.95 -4.80 5.61
N THR A 142 -8.15 -6.07 5.27
CA THR A 142 -8.75 -7.05 6.20
C THR A 142 -7.89 -7.21 7.45
N ARG A 143 -6.58 -7.30 7.30
CA ARG A 143 -5.67 -7.39 8.45
C ARG A 143 -5.69 -6.12 9.29
N VAL A 144 -5.75 -4.96 8.66
CA VAL A 144 -5.90 -3.67 9.37
C VAL A 144 -7.18 -3.68 10.19
N HIS A 145 -8.28 -4.07 9.58
CA HIS A 145 -9.59 -4.14 10.26
C HIS A 145 -9.51 -5.03 11.50
N GLU A 146 -9.08 -6.26 11.33
CA GLU A 146 -9.01 -7.24 12.40
C GLU A 146 -8.07 -6.80 13.52
N ALA A 147 -6.89 -6.31 13.18
CA ALA A 147 -5.89 -5.87 14.14
C ALA A 147 -6.35 -4.62 14.92
N ALA A 148 -6.97 -3.67 14.24
CA ALA A 148 -7.46 -2.46 14.88
C ALA A 148 -8.59 -2.76 15.88
N VAL A 149 -9.51 -3.63 15.49
CA VAL A 149 -10.62 -4.04 16.39
C VAL A 149 -10.09 -4.77 17.61
N ARG A 150 -9.14 -5.70 17.42
CA ARG A 150 -8.51 -6.41 18.55
C ARG A 150 -7.82 -5.44 19.50
N ARG A 151 -7.08 -4.47 18.99
CA ARG A 151 -6.40 -3.45 19.78
C ARG A 151 -7.36 -2.63 20.62
N PHE A 152 -8.45 -2.22 20.00
CA PHE A 152 -9.45 -1.39 20.67
C PHE A 152 -10.15 -2.15 21.80
N LYS A 153 -10.34 -3.46 21.63
CA LYS A 153 -10.98 -4.29 22.65
C LYS A 153 -10.05 -4.79 23.73
N ALA A 154 -8.77 -4.63 23.55
CA ALA A 154 -7.76 -5.11 24.49
C ALA A 154 -7.73 -4.29 25.79
#